data_5dd6f6a82084993a0f1cf3e1a44c92ab
#
_entry.id   5dd6f6a82084993a0f1cf3e1a44c92ab
#
_cell.length_a   1.000
_cell.length_b   1.000
_cell.length_c   1.000
_cell.angle_alpha   90.00
_cell.angle_beta   90.00
_cell.angle_gamma   90.00
#
_symmetry.space_group_name_H-M   'P 1'
#
loop_
_entity.id
_entity.type
_entity.pdbx_description
1 polymer ?
#
loop_
_entity_poly.entity_id
_entity_poly.type
_entity_poly.pdbx_seq_one_letter_code
_entity_poly.pdbx_strand_id
1 'polypeptide(L)'
;MKKQLVSICVVLAALTAFQSVAAGQISGELKKWHKVTLTFDGPKINETADPNPFTDYRLDVTFSHSESGKSYRVPGYFAADGDAANTSADTGNKWRVHFAPSQTGAWKYAVSFRKGKNVAVSEDKSAGESAGFMDGQSGTFTIGPTDKTGRDFRGKGLLQYVGKHHLRFAETGEYFLKCGADAPENFLAYKDFDGDFKTDGHKDNLIKDWAPHIKDWRPGDPTWQNGKGKGIIGAVNYLASEGMNVFSFLPMNIAGDDQNVFPYLNYDERLRMDVSRLDQWEVVFEHADKLGMYLHFKTLESENELLLDNGDLGPQRKLYYRELIARFSHHLALNWNLGEEINNASHDQKVAWANYFWTHDPYQHHIVIHNGANHYDLLGSASKVTGFSLQTSPGSVFSGTKNYIDRSVTAGKPWVVAWDETNSPGDGVVTDAEDYWHDSVRTGMWGHMMAGGAGCEYYFGYGHPHSDLTCQDFRSRDHWWDLARFCLQFFKDNQVPFWEMQNDDALTSSTADHCLHKTGEAYVSYLPGGGTTSLSLSGASGTYSVRWFDPRNGGALKTGSVTSVSGGGTVGLGNPPSDSTKDWVILVKRTDTPTMPDRLK
;
A
#
# COMPACT_ATOMS: atom_id res chain seq x y z
N MET A 1 -1.71 83.12 -50.66
CA MET A 1 -2.51 82.32 -49.71
C MET A 1 -2.02 80.86 -49.78
N LYS A 2 -1.16 80.45 -48.84
CA LYS A 2 -0.65 79.03 -48.76
C LYS A 2 -1.46 78.30 -47.70
N LYS A 3 -2.15 77.21 -48.07
CA LYS A 3 -2.83 76.31 -47.16
C LYS A 3 -1.83 75.33 -46.63
N GLN A 4 -1.64 75.31 -45.32
CA GLN A 4 -0.90 74.21 -44.62
C GLN A 4 -1.86 73.09 -44.36
N LEU A 5 -1.49 71.85 -44.81
CA LEU A 5 -2.10 70.61 -44.39
C LEU A 5 -1.40 70.14 -43.10
N VAL A 6 -2.18 69.97 -42.05
CA VAL A 6 -1.73 69.28 -40.82
C VAL A 6 -2.10 67.81 -40.91
N SER A 7 -1.06 67.00 -40.93
CA SER A 7 -1.19 65.49 -40.93
C SER A 7 -1.28 65.01 -39.48
N ILE A 8 -2.44 64.53 -39.08
CA ILE A 8 -2.64 63.91 -37.75
C ILE A 8 -2.26 62.41 -37.87
N CYS A 9 -1.12 62.02 -37.29
CA CYS A 9 -0.78 60.64 -37.07
C CYS A 9 -1.54 60.10 -35.85
N VAL A 10 -2.52 59.21 -36.08
CA VAL A 10 -3.15 58.41 -35.00
C VAL A 10 -2.28 57.21 -34.73
N VAL A 11 -1.59 57.18 -33.59
CA VAL A 11 -0.88 56.00 -33.08
C VAL A 11 -1.89 55.13 -32.37
N LEU A 12 -2.29 54.01 -33.00
CA LEU A 12 -3.03 52.94 -32.32
C LEU A 12 -2.07 52.22 -31.37
N ALA A 13 -2.17 52.48 -30.09
CA ALA A 13 -1.56 51.66 -29.07
C ALA A 13 -2.41 50.39 -28.89
N ALA A 14 -1.91 49.27 -29.37
CA ALA A 14 -2.49 47.96 -29.07
C ALA A 14 -2.21 47.65 -27.59
N LEU A 15 -3.22 47.82 -26.74
CA LEU A 15 -3.21 47.29 -25.38
C LEU A 15 -3.32 45.73 -25.46
N THR A 16 -2.21 45.06 -25.41
CA THR A 16 -2.20 43.64 -25.07
C THR A 16 -2.57 43.50 -23.59
N ALA A 17 -3.82 43.16 -23.33
CA ALA A 17 -4.24 42.75 -21.99
C ALA A 17 -3.49 41.49 -21.63
N PHE A 18 -2.43 41.60 -20.84
CA PHE A 18 -1.89 40.49 -20.10
C PHE A 18 -2.96 40.04 -19.10
N GLN A 19 -3.72 39.00 -19.45
CA GLN A 19 -4.49 38.29 -18.44
C GLN A 19 -3.46 37.70 -17.46
N SER A 20 -3.41 38.18 -16.25
CA SER A 20 -2.68 37.55 -15.17
C SER A 20 -3.33 36.20 -14.92
N VAL A 21 -2.68 35.11 -15.39
CA VAL A 21 -3.12 33.77 -15.08
C VAL A 21 -2.97 33.61 -13.58
N ALA A 22 -4.06 33.29 -12.88
CA ALA A 22 -4.03 33.12 -11.44
C ALA A 22 -3.04 32.00 -11.08
N ALA A 23 -2.17 32.23 -10.09
CA ALA A 23 -1.27 31.22 -9.56
C ALA A 23 -2.09 30.02 -9.04
N GLY A 24 -1.56 28.81 -9.16
CA GLY A 24 -2.23 27.63 -8.63
C GLY A 24 -2.60 27.79 -7.16
N GLN A 25 -3.81 27.42 -6.80
CA GLN A 25 -4.25 27.42 -5.41
C GLN A 25 -3.55 26.29 -4.66
N ILE A 26 -2.85 26.60 -3.57
CA ILE A 26 -2.18 25.65 -2.71
C ILE A 26 -3.06 25.40 -1.49
N SER A 27 -3.32 24.13 -1.17
CA SER A 27 -4.10 23.72 0.00
C SER A 27 -3.44 22.53 0.71
N GLY A 28 -3.92 22.22 1.91
CA GLY A 28 -3.36 21.20 2.79
C GLY A 28 -2.67 21.82 4.02
N GLU A 29 -2.17 20.98 4.91
CA GLU A 29 -1.57 21.44 6.18
C GLU A 29 -0.16 22.05 6.02
N LEU A 30 0.45 21.98 4.84
CA LEU A 30 1.82 22.45 4.53
C LEU A 30 2.86 21.94 5.53
N LYS A 31 2.77 20.67 5.87
CA LYS A 31 3.68 19.97 6.76
C LYS A 31 4.36 18.81 6.05
N LYS A 32 5.53 18.44 6.51
CA LYS A 32 6.29 17.29 6.02
C LYS A 32 5.44 16.02 6.07
N TRP A 33 5.41 15.27 4.98
CA TRP A 33 4.62 14.04 4.80
C TRP A 33 3.09 14.23 4.80
N HIS A 34 2.58 15.46 4.81
CA HIS A 34 1.17 15.72 4.65
C HIS A 34 0.86 16.03 3.18
N LYS A 35 -0.33 15.63 2.74
CA LYS A 35 -0.80 15.94 1.39
C LYS A 35 -0.87 17.45 1.18
N VAL A 36 -0.15 17.93 0.18
CA VAL A 36 -0.26 19.29 -0.38
C VAL A 36 -0.92 19.17 -1.74
N THR A 37 -2.00 19.90 -1.95
CA THR A 37 -2.74 19.91 -3.22
C THR A 37 -2.55 21.23 -3.94
N LEU A 38 -2.08 21.17 -5.19
CA LEU A 38 -2.11 22.29 -6.11
C LEU A 38 -3.32 22.14 -7.04
N THR A 39 -4.16 23.14 -7.08
CA THR A 39 -5.34 23.22 -7.97
C THR A 39 -5.18 24.38 -8.93
N PHE A 40 -5.34 24.11 -10.22
CA PHE A 40 -5.19 25.07 -11.30
C PHE A 40 -6.50 25.20 -12.08
N ASP A 41 -6.71 26.37 -12.67
CA ASP A 41 -7.74 26.59 -13.67
C ASP A 41 -7.20 26.24 -15.06
N GLY A 42 -7.84 25.28 -15.70
CA GLY A 42 -7.56 24.84 -17.06
C GLY A 42 -8.76 25.02 -18.00
N PRO A 43 -8.80 24.29 -19.11
CA PRO A 43 -9.96 24.28 -19.99
C PRO A 43 -11.20 23.77 -19.25
N LYS A 44 -12.35 24.43 -19.47
CA LYS A 44 -13.63 23.89 -19.00
C LYS A 44 -14.07 22.77 -19.94
N ILE A 45 -14.17 21.56 -19.38
CA ILE A 45 -14.34 20.33 -20.14
C ILE A 45 -15.16 19.33 -19.30
N ASN A 46 -15.76 18.34 -19.92
CA ASN A 46 -16.40 17.22 -19.21
C ASN A 46 -15.68 15.89 -19.51
N GLU A 47 -16.02 14.86 -18.76
CA GLU A 47 -15.41 13.52 -18.86
C GLU A 47 -15.57 12.89 -20.25
N THR A 48 -16.65 13.20 -20.97
CA THR A 48 -16.96 12.65 -22.29
C THR A 48 -16.53 13.54 -23.47
N ALA A 49 -15.86 14.66 -23.20
CA ALA A 49 -15.49 15.63 -24.20
C ALA A 49 -14.47 15.10 -25.23
N ASP A 50 -14.41 15.75 -26.38
CA ASP A 50 -13.34 15.67 -27.36
C ASP A 50 -12.78 17.09 -27.57
N PRO A 51 -11.50 17.35 -27.29
CA PRO A 51 -10.44 16.40 -26.88
C PRO A 51 -10.71 15.75 -25.53
N ASN A 52 -10.25 14.48 -25.39
CA ASN A 52 -10.40 13.67 -24.19
C ASN A 52 -9.55 14.23 -23.02
N PRO A 53 -10.15 14.59 -21.87
CA PRO A 53 -9.40 15.18 -20.75
C PRO A 53 -8.33 14.25 -20.16
N PHE A 54 -8.47 12.94 -20.29
CA PHE A 54 -7.59 11.96 -19.67
C PHE A 54 -6.41 11.56 -20.58
N THR A 55 -6.62 11.53 -21.92
CA THR A 55 -5.57 11.14 -22.87
C THR A 55 -4.92 12.30 -23.60
N ASP A 56 -5.68 13.37 -23.88
CA ASP A 56 -5.26 14.43 -24.80
C ASP A 56 -4.76 15.70 -24.06
N TYR A 57 -4.70 15.65 -22.72
CA TYR A 57 -4.06 16.64 -21.86
C TYR A 57 -3.11 15.97 -20.88
N ARG A 58 -1.95 16.57 -20.67
CA ARG A 58 -0.95 16.09 -19.71
C ARG A 58 -0.52 17.21 -18.78
N LEU A 59 -0.91 17.11 -17.52
CA LEU A 59 -0.41 17.95 -16.43
C LEU A 59 0.71 17.19 -15.70
N ASP A 60 1.86 17.84 -15.53
CA ASP A 60 2.94 17.41 -14.66
C ASP A 60 3.45 18.60 -13.86
N VAL A 61 3.74 18.42 -12.60
CA VAL A 61 4.35 19.45 -11.77
C VAL A 61 5.66 18.92 -11.20
N THR A 62 6.74 19.66 -11.42
CA THR A 62 8.04 19.36 -10.81
C THR A 62 8.18 20.17 -9.54
N PHE A 63 8.28 19.47 -8.40
CA PHE A 63 8.59 20.04 -7.09
C PHE A 63 10.08 19.88 -6.80
N SER A 64 10.73 20.96 -6.34
CA SER A 64 12.15 20.96 -6.03
C SER A 64 12.39 21.62 -4.67
N HIS A 65 13.07 20.88 -3.77
CA HIS A 65 13.46 21.41 -2.47
C HIS A 65 14.76 22.22 -2.58
N SER A 66 14.72 23.47 -2.13
CA SER A 66 15.80 24.43 -2.39
C SER A 66 17.12 24.06 -1.76
N GLU A 67 17.12 23.44 -0.57
CA GLU A 67 18.35 23.14 0.20
C GLU A 67 18.92 21.76 -0.12
N SER A 68 18.08 20.72 -0.21
CA SER A 68 18.56 19.34 -0.41
C SER A 68 18.75 18.96 -1.87
N GLY A 69 18.23 19.75 -2.80
CA GLY A 69 18.21 19.43 -4.23
C GLY A 69 17.26 18.29 -4.63
N LYS A 70 16.48 17.73 -3.69
CA LYS A 70 15.47 16.71 -4.01
C LYS A 70 14.45 17.26 -4.97
N SER A 71 14.06 16.45 -5.95
CA SER A 71 13.08 16.81 -6.96
C SER A 71 12.12 15.66 -7.23
N TYR A 72 10.84 16.00 -7.40
CA TYR A 72 9.75 15.07 -7.70
C TYR A 72 8.98 15.60 -8.91
N ARG A 73 8.83 14.77 -9.95
CA ARG A 73 7.90 15.07 -11.05
C ARG A 73 6.61 14.29 -10.79
N VAL A 74 5.58 15.02 -10.41
CA VAL A 74 4.29 14.46 -9.99
C VAL A 74 3.28 14.66 -11.12
N PRO A 75 2.67 13.58 -11.63
CA PRO A 75 1.60 13.71 -12.61
C PRO A 75 0.35 14.29 -11.99
N GLY A 76 -0.36 15.10 -12.76
CA GLY A 76 -1.66 15.65 -12.39
C GLY A 76 -2.79 15.05 -13.19
N TYR A 77 -4.02 15.40 -12.82
CA TYR A 77 -5.24 14.84 -13.35
C TYR A 77 -6.35 15.89 -13.50
N PHE A 78 -7.35 15.57 -14.31
CA PHE A 78 -8.59 16.34 -14.42
C PHE A 78 -9.47 16.12 -13.19
N ALA A 79 -9.90 17.20 -12.54
CA ALA A 79 -10.63 17.20 -11.27
C ALA A 79 -12.01 17.87 -11.35
N ALA A 80 -12.62 17.91 -12.54
CA ALA A 80 -13.94 18.51 -12.80
C ALA A 80 -14.08 19.90 -12.14
N ASP A 81 -14.99 20.06 -11.19
CA ASP A 81 -15.19 21.31 -10.44
C ASP A 81 -14.24 21.50 -9.25
N GLY A 82 -13.46 20.45 -8.92
CA GLY A 82 -12.54 20.43 -7.79
C GLY A 82 -13.16 19.99 -6.47
N ASP A 83 -14.42 19.58 -6.45
CA ASP A 83 -15.12 19.00 -5.29
C ASP A 83 -16.02 17.83 -5.70
N ALA A 84 -15.60 17.08 -6.72
CA ALA A 84 -16.42 16.07 -7.37
C ALA A 84 -16.89 14.97 -6.39
N ALA A 85 -16.12 14.65 -5.34
CA ALA A 85 -16.57 13.73 -4.30
C ALA A 85 -17.90 14.16 -3.66
N ASN A 86 -18.15 15.45 -3.52
CA ASN A 86 -19.36 16.01 -2.89
C ASN A 86 -20.42 16.45 -3.89
N THR A 87 -20.04 16.88 -5.08
CA THR A 87 -20.93 17.48 -6.08
C THR A 87 -21.36 16.51 -7.17
N SER A 88 -20.69 15.36 -7.30
CA SER A 88 -20.83 14.42 -8.43
C SER A 88 -20.53 15.09 -9.78
N ALA A 89 -19.68 16.11 -9.81
CA ALA A 89 -19.38 16.86 -11.02
C ALA A 89 -18.57 16.02 -12.01
N ASP A 90 -19.09 15.92 -13.23
CA ASP A 90 -18.44 15.36 -14.42
C ASP A 90 -17.79 16.45 -15.31
N THR A 91 -18.06 17.70 -15.01
CA THR A 91 -17.70 18.88 -15.79
C THR A 91 -17.04 19.93 -14.92
N GLY A 92 -16.01 20.57 -15.45
CA GLY A 92 -15.36 21.68 -14.73
C GLY A 92 -14.10 22.16 -15.43
N ASN A 93 -13.34 22.98 -14.74
CA ASN A 93 -12.08 23.53 -15.23
C ASN A 93 -10.91 23.31 -14.26
N LYS A 94 -11.07 22.45 -13.25
CA LYS A 94 -10.02 22.21 -12.25
C LYS A 94 -9.12 21.06 -12.66
N TRP A 95 -7.82 21.28 -12.42
CA TRP A 95 -6.75 20.33 -12.62
C TRP A 95 -5.92 20.28 -11.35
N ARG A 96 -5.59 19.08 -10.88
CA ARG A 96 -4.97 18.85 -9.56
C ARG A 96 -3.69 18.07 -9.63
N VAL A 97 -2.84 18.34 -8.65
CA VAL A 97 -1.68 17.53 -8.31
C VAL A 97 -1.62 17.37 -6.80
N HIS A 98 -1.42 16.16 -6.33
CA HIS A 98 -1.17 15.85 -4.92
C HIS A 98 0.32 15.57 -4.70
N PHE A 99 0.87 16.17 -3.65
CA PHE A 99 2.28 16.04 -3.31
C PHE A 99 2.46 15.83 -1.81
N ALA A 100 3.26 14.82 -1.41
CA ALA A 100 3.69 14.60 -0.03
C ALA A 100 5.16 15.02 0.13
N PRO A 101 5.44 16.22 0.67
CA PRO A 101 6.80 16.75 0.77
C PRO A 101 7.65 15.99 1.78
N SER A 102 8.83 15.54 1.37
CA SER A 102 9.75 14.75 2.20
C SER A 102 10.74 15.60 3.02
N GLN A 103 10.69 16.93 2.93
CA GLN A 103 11.59 17.85 3.62
C GLN A 103 10.81 19.07 4.13
N THR A 104 11.22 19.60 5.27
CA THR A 104 10.79 20.93 5.74
C THR A 104 11.55 22.03 5.00
N GLY A 105 11.02 23.24 5.00
CA GLY A 105 11.65 24.38 4.34
C GLY A 105 11.01 24.75 3.01
N ALA A 106 11.75 25.48 2.19
CA ALA A 106 11.24 26.08 0.96
C ALA A 106 11.22 25.10 -0.21
N TRP A 107 10.05 24.95 -0.81
CA TRP A 107 9.83 24.19 -2.05
C TRP A 107 9.46 25.13 -3.19
N LYS A 108 9.96 24.81 -4.38
CA LYS A 108 9.57 25.44 -5.64
C LYS A 108 8.77 24.44 -6.45
N TYR A 109 7.80 24.92 -7.23
CA TYR A 109 7.14 24.11 -8.24
C TYR A 109 7.20 24.77 -9.61
N ALA A 110 7.23 23.94 -10.64
CA ALA A 110 7.14 24.34 -12.04
C ALA A 110 6.14 23.44 -12.76
N VAL A 111 5.24 24.04 -13.53
CA VAL A 111 4.12 23.36 -14.18
C VAL A 111 4.41 23.14 -15.65
N SER A 112 4.13 21.94 -16.15
CA SER A 112 4.02 21.61 -17.57
C SER A 112 2.59 21.16 -17.85
N PHE A 113 1.88 21.86 -18.73
CA PHE A 113 0.54 21.50 -19.16
C PHE A 113 0.46 21.44 -20.68
N ARG A 114 0.41 20.23 -21.20
CA ARG A 114 0.51 19.93 -22.62
C ARG A 114 -0.82 19.40 -23.16
N LYS A 115 -1.13 19.69 -24.45
CA LYS A 115 -2.27 19.12 -25.17
C LYS A 115 -1.83 18.52 -26.51
N GLY A 116 -2.55 17.53 -26.93
CA GLY A 116 -2.34 16.82 -28.19
C GLY A 116 -2.85 15.39 -28.09
N LYS A 117 -3.14 14.75 -29.20
CA LYS A 117 -3.68 13.39 -29.21
C LYS A 117 -2.80 12.42 -28.45
N ASN A 118 -3.38 11.75 -27.46
CA ASN A 118 -2.71 10.77 -26.58
C ASN A 118 -1.46 11.30 -25.85
N VAL A 119 -1.35 12.61 -25.61
CA VAL A 119 -0.17 13.21 -24.97
C VAL A 119 0.05 12.73 -23.55
N ALA A 120 -1.02 12.39 -22.81
CA ALA A 120 -0.93 11.92 -21.44
C ALA A 120 -0.27 10.54 -21.31
N VAL A 121 -0.41 9.70 -22.33
CA VAL A 121 0.14 8.35 -22.38
C VAL A 121 1.42 8.23 -23.24
N SER A 122 1.96 9.37 -23.68
CA SER A 122 3.22 9.43 -24.44
C SER A 122 4.42 9.42 -23.52
N GLU A 123 5.42 8.59 -23.80
CA GLU A 123 6.72 8.58 -23.12
C GLU A 123 7.61 9.76 -23.52
N ASP A 124 7.32 10.39 -24.66
CA ASP A 124 8.04 11.61 -25.07
C ASP A 124 7.59 12.79 -24.22
N LYS A 125 8.51 13.28 -23.39
CA LYS A 125 8.27 14.43 -22.49
C LYS A 125 7.97 15.72 -23.27
N SER A 126 8.40 15.82 -24.51
CA SER A 126 8.20 16.97 -25.40
C SER A 126 6.91 16.86 -26.21
N ALA A 127 6.22 15.72 -26.20
CA ALA A 127 5.01 15.50 -26.99
C ALA A 127 3.92 16.53 -26.69
N GLY A 128 3.16 16.86 -27.74
CA GLY A 128 2.08 17.85 -27.71
C GLY A 128 2.59 19.28 -27.75
N GLU A 129 1.67 20.23 -27.75
CA GLU A 129 1.94 21.67 -27.65
C GLU A 129 1.54 22.20 -26.27
N SER A 130 1.89 23.44 -25.96
CA SER A 130 1.39 24.10 -24.75
C SER A 130 -0.14 24.17 -24.77
N ALA A 131 -0.75 23.74 -23.68
CA ALA A 131 -2.20 23.88 -23.53
C ALA A 131 -2.62 25.31 -23.12
N GLY A 132 -1.63 26.20 -22.85
CA GLY A 132 -1.89 27.48 -22.24
C GLY A 132 -2.21 27.34 -20.75
N PHE A 133 -3.10 28.21 -20.22
CA PHE A 133 -3.53 28.18 -18.82
C PHE A 133 -2.33 28.23 -17.84
N MET A 134 -2.13 27.17 -17.06
CA MET A 134 -1.04 27.07 -16.09
C MET A 134 0.31 26.62 -16.70
N ASP A 135 0.40 26.32 -18.00
CA ASP A 135 1.67 25.87 -18.60
C ASP A 135 2.78 26.89 -18.41
N GLY A 136 3.94 26.46 -17.93
CA GLY A 136 5.08 27.33 -17.62
C GLY A 136 4.97 28.11 -16.31
N GLN A 137 3.87 28.01 -15.58
CA GLN A 137 3.76 28.63 -14.24
C GLN A 137 4.74 28.01 -13.26
N SER A 138 5.12 28.81 -12.27
CA SER A 138 5.94 28.38 -11.16
C SER A 138 5.57 29.15 -9.90
N GLY A 139 5.93 28.60 -8.76
CA GLY A 139 5.69 29.24 -7.47
C GLY A 139 6.50 28.59 -6.37
N THR A 140 6.28 29.07 -5.14
CA THR A 140 6.97 28.58 -3.95
C THR A 140 6.01 28.43 -2.79
N PHE A 141 6.31 27.52 -1.89
CA PHE A 141 5.63 27.37 -0.61
C PHE A 141 6.62 26.83 0.43
N THR A 142 6.27 26.96 1.70
CA THR A 142 7.12 26.52 2.80
C THR A 142 6.44 25.39 3.55
N ILE A 143 7.19 24.34 3.86
CA ILE A 143 6.74 23.16 4.59
C ILE A 143 7.30 23.19 6.02
N GLY A 144 6.40 23.10 7.00
CA GLY A 144 6.72 22.94 8.41
C GLY A 144 6.95 21.47 8.81
N PRO A 145 7.38 21.21 10.05
CA PRO A 145 7.47 19.84 10.58
C PRO A 145 6.08 19.20 10.72
N THR A 146 6.04 17.87 10.66
CA THR A 146 4.82 17.12 11.03
C THR A 146 4.58 17.23 12.55
N ASP A 147 3.32 17.21 12.95
CA ASP A 147 2.85 17.13 14.34
C ASP A 147 2.14 15.80 14.64
N LYS A 148 2.17 14.85 13.69
CA LYS A 148 1.53 13.55 13.84
C LYS A 148 2.48 12.54 14.48
N THR A 149 1.90 11.60 15.21
CA THR A 149 2.62 10.56 15.97
C THR A 149 1.79 9.26 15.97
N GLY A 150 2.33 8.21 16.56
CA GLY A 150 1.63 6.95 16.76
C GLY A 150 1.43 6.17 15.47
N ARG A 151 0.18 5.83 15.16
CA ARG A 151 -0.16 5.05 13.95
C ARG A 151 -0.21 5.89 12.68
N ASP A 152 -0.49 7.18 12.78
CA ASP A 152 -0.62 8.09 11.64
C ASP A 152 0.65 8.09 10.79
N PHE A 153 0.55 7.67 9.54
CA PHE A 153 1.71 7.57 8.65
C PHE A 153 2.36 8.93 8.37
N ARG A 154 1.63 10.03 8.49
CA ARG A 154 2.20 11.38 8.34
C ARG A 154 3.24 11.70 9.42
N GLY A 155 3.21 11.01 10.57
CA GLY A 155 4.25 11.04 11.58
C GLY A 155 5.41 10.08 11.33
N LYS A 156 5.19 9.03 10.54
CA LYS A 156 6.19 8.00 10.22
C LYS A 156 6.93 8.25 8.90
N GLY A 157 6.30 8.99 7.99
CA GLY A 157 6.82 9.25 6.65
C GLY A 157 6.57 8.12 5.67
N LEU A 158 7.16 8.25 4.48
CA LEU A 158 7.00 7.29 3.39
C LEU A 158 7.54 5.91 3.79
N LEU A 159 6.75 4.88 3.56
CA LEU A 159 7.16 3.48 3.71
C LEU A 159 7.93 3.04 2.46
N GLN A 160 9.19 2.67 2.62
CA GLN A 160 10.13 2.47 1.52
C GLN A 160 10.72 1.07 1.50
N TYR A 161 10.94 0.54 0.29
CA TYR A 161 11.87 -0.56 0.08
C TYR A 161 13.31 -0.06 0.25
N VAL A 162 14.09 -0.70 1.12
CA VAL A 162 15.45 -0.29 1.48
C VAL A 162 16.51 -1.36 1.18
N GLY A 163 16.22 -2.27 0.24
CA GLY A 163 17.12 -3.36 -0.12
C GLY A 163 17.21 -4.47 0.94
N LYS A 164 16.17 -4.63 1.75
CA LYS A 164 16.03 -5.66 2.78
C LYS A 164 14.71 -6.42 2.63
N HIS A 165 14.52 -7.47 3.42
CA HIS A 165 13.28 -8.26 3.45
C HIS A 165 12.10 -7.56 4.15
N HIS A 166 12.30 -6.35 4.64
CA HIS A 166 11.27 -5.56 5.31
C HIS A 166 11.30 -4.11 4.85
N LEU A 167 10.12 -3.53 4.70
CA LEU A 167 9.97 -2.10 4.41
C LEU A 167 10.30 -1.26 5.65
N ARG A 168 10.68 0.00 5.43
CA ARG A 168 11.07 0.93 6.49
C ARG A 168 10.48 2.31 6.29
N PHE A 169 9.94 2.91 7.33
CA PHE A 169 9.48 4.28 7.32
C PHE A 169 10.63 5.29 7.24
N ALA A 170 10.50 6.27 6.36
CA ALA A 170 11.55 7.24 6.07
C ALA A 170 11.83 8.22 7.21
N GLU A 171 10.83 8.57 8.02
CA GLU A 171 10.96 9.54 9.12
C GLU A 171 11.45 8.89 10.39
N THR A 172 10.78 7.84 10.83
CA THR A 172 11.06 7.18 12.12
C THR A 172 12.16 6.13 12.03
N GLY A 173 12.42 5.59 10.84
CA GLY A 173 13.32 4.44 10.67
C GLY A 173 12.73 3.12 11.13
N GLU A 174 11.48 3.10 11.59
CA GLU A 174 10.75 1.90 12.04
C GLU A 174 10.57 0.93 10.86
N TYR A 175 10.89 -0.35 11.08
CA TYR A 175 10.60 -1.40 10.12
C TYR A 175 9.17 -1.89 10.27
N PHE A 176 8.56 -2.27 9.15
CA PHE A 176 7.16 -2.57 9.05
C PHE A 176 6.90 -4.08 8.94
N LEU A 177 5.98 -4.57 9.76
CA LEU A 177 5.32 -5.86 9.61
C LEU A 177 3.85 -5.61 9.35
N LYS A 178 3.30 -6.18 8.29
CA LYS A 178 1.90 -5.99 7.94
C LYS A 178 1.01 -7.10 8.47
N CYS A 179 -0.21 -6.76 8.82
CA CYS A 179 -1.27 -7.71 9.13
C CYS A 179 -2.63 -7.09 8.89
N GLY A 180 -3.50 -7.81 8.19
CA GLY A 180 -4.85 -7.33 7.93
C GLY A 180 -5.65 -8.19 6.97
N ALA A 181 -6.54 -7.56 6.22
CA ALA A 181 -7.50 -8.22 5.37
C ALA A 181 -7.04 -8.23 3.90
N ASP A 182 -6.99 -9.42 3.30
CA ASP A 182 -6.86 -9.63 1.87
C ASP A 182 -8.23 -9.80 1.20
N ALA A 183 -9.28 -9.50 1.90
CA ALA A 183 -10.67 -9.63 1.46
C ALA A 183 -11.53 -8.52 2.11
N PRO A 184 -12.62 -8.14 1.47
CA PRO A 184 -13.07 -8.59 0.16
C PRO A 184 -12.34 -7.88 -0.98
N GLU A 185 -12.00 -8.58 -2.03
CA GLU A 185 -11.35 -8.02 -3.22
C GLU A 185 -12.17 -6.91 -3.86
N ASN A 186 -13.49 -7.08 -3.90
CA ASN A 186 -14.44 -6.05 -4.31
C ASN A 186 -14.80 -5.05 -3.19
N PHE A 187 -13.85 -4.73 -2.29
CA PHE A 187 -14.01 -3.75 -1.20
C PHE A 187 -14.58 -2.41 -1.69
N LEU A 188 -14.16 -1.97 -2.87
CA LEU A 188 -14.59 -0.73 -3.50
C LEU A 188 -15.94 -0.81 -4.25
N ALA A 189 -16.59 -1.97 -4.30
CA ALA A 189 -17.97 -2.08 -4.79
C ALA A 189 -18.95 -1.58 -3.70
N TYR A 190 -18.98 -0.28 -3.47
CA TYR A 190 -19.71 0.34 -2.38
C TYR A 190 -20.81 1.28 -2.88
N LYS A 191 -22.03 1.08 -2.40
CA LYS A 191 -23.26 1.74 -2.91
C LYS A 191 -23.27 3.27 -2.80
N ASP A 192 -22.49 3.84 -1.89
CA ASP A 192 -22.44 5.29 -1.70
C ASP A 192 -21.43 5.97 -2.63
N PHE A 193 -20.63 5.22 -3.39
CA PHE A 193 -19.82 5.78 -4.47
C PHE A 193 -20.69 6.12 -5.67
N ASP A 194 -20.31 7.17 -6.39
CA ASP A 194 -20.93 7.57 -7.64
C ASP A 194 -20.59 6.61 -8.78
N GLY A 195 -21.24 6.80 -9.94
CA GLY A 195 -21.02 6.07 -11.17
C GLY A 195 -21.80 4.75 -11.24
N ASP A 196 -21.49 3.99 -12.28
CA ASP A 196 -22.14 2.72 -12.56
C ASP A 196 -21.48 1.55 -11.82
N PHE A 197 -22.30 0.56 -11.50
CA PHE A 197 -21.88 -0.76 -11.06
C PHE A 197 -22.46 -1.79 -12.02
N LYS A 198 -21.64 -2.73 -12.48
CA LYS A 198 -22.18 -3.91 -13.14
C LYS A 198 -22.81 -4.82 -12.09
N THR A 199 -24.05 -5.22 -12.27
CA THR A 199 -24.81 -6.02 -11.31
C THR A 199 -25.32 -7.34 -11.88
N ASP A 200 -24.90 -7.68 -13.10
CA ASP A 200 -25.12 -8.96 -13.78
C ASP A 200 -23.80 -9.74 -13.89
N GLY A 201 -22.89 -9.49 -12.97
CA GLY A 201 -21.57 -10.09 -12.94
C GLY A 201 -21.57 -11.52 -12.44
N HIS A 202 -20.40 -12.02 -12.04
CA HIS A 202 -20.10 -13.43 -12.06
C HIS A 202 -20.71 -14.25 -10.93
N LYS A 203 -20.70 -13.81 -9.69
CA LYS A 203 -21.13 -14.64 -8.54
C LYS A 203 -22.31 -14.07 -7.78
N ASP A 204 -22.06 -13.09 -6.99
CA ASP A 204 -23.01 -12.60 -5.99
C ASP A 204 -23.63 -11.26 -6.36
N ASN A 205 -23.05 -10.54 -7.31
CA ASN A 205 -23.49 -9.19 -7.75
C ASN A 205 -23.68 -8.20 -6.60
N LEU A 206 -22.95 -8.39 -5.52
CA LEU A 206 -23.15 -7.64 -4.30
C LEU A 206 -22.50 -6.27 -4.36
N ILE A 207 -23.31 -5.23 -4.38
CA ILE A 207 -22.85 -3.89 -4.07
C ILE A 207 -22.93 -3.69 -2.56
N LYS A 208 -21.79 -3.50 -1.94
CA LYS A 208 -21.66 -3.44 -0.48
C LYS A 208 -22.28 -2.18 0.11
N ASP A 209 -22.83 -2.28 1.30
CA ASP A 209 -23.27 -1.12 2.08
C ASP A 209 -22.48 -0.91 3.37
N TRP A 210 -21.73 -1.92 3.79
CA TRP A 210 -20.97 -1.93 5.04
C TRP A 210 -21.80 -1.54 6.26
N ALA A 211 -23.12 -1.85 6.22
CA ALA A 211 -24.07 -1.45 7.25
C ALA A 211 -23.66 -1.86 8.67
N PRO A 212 -23.09 -3.05 8.92
CA PRO A 212 -22.61 -3.44 10.25
C PRO A 212 -21.55 -2.51 10.82
N HIS A 213 -20.80 -1.79 9.96
CA HIS A 213 -19.72 -0.89 10.34
C HIS A 213 -20.12 0.58 10.44
N ILE A 214 -21.35 0.97 10.14
CA ILE A 214 -21.82 2.36 10.34
C ILE A 214 -21.61 2.81 11.79
N LYS A 215 -21.75 1.91 12.76
CA LYS A 215 -21.54 2.18 14.19
C LYS A 215 -20.08 2.46 14.58
N ASP A 216 -19.12 2.10 13.71
CA ASP A 216 -17.70 2.32 13.90
C ASP A 216 -17.22 3.66 13.33
N TRP A 217 -18.04 4.31 12.53
CA TRP A 217 -17.83 5.69 12.13
C TRP A 217 -17.93 6.62 13.34
N ARG A 218 -16.99 7.53 13.50
CA ARG A 218 -16.91 8.45 14.64
C ARG A 218 -17.17 9.89 14.22
N PRO A 219 -17.78 10.73 15.07
CA PRO A 219 -17.89 12.15 14.78
C PRO A 219 -16.53 12.78 14.49
N GLY A 220 -16.41 13.40 13.31
CA GLY A 220 -15.16 13.97 12.79
C GLY A 220 -14.49 13.12 11.72
N ASP A 221 -14.88 11.87 11.55
CA ASP A 221 -14.44 11.08 10.41
C ASP A 221 -15.06 11.60 9.10
N PRO A 222 -14.38 11.40 7.96
CA PRO A 222 -14.85 11.93 6.69
C PRO A 222 -16.17 11.30 6.23
N THR A 223 -16.90 12.07 5.45
CA THR A 223 -18.07 11.66 4.69
C THR A 223 -18.11 12.49 3.41
N TRP A 224 -18.95 12.13 2.47
CA TRP A 224 -19.23 12.92 1.29
C TRP A 224 -20.75 13.03 1.04
N GLN A 225 -21.17 13.95 0.17
CA GLN A 225 -22.58 14.11 -0.25
C GLN A 225 -23.59 14.01 0.90
N ASN A 226 -23.47 14.89 1.91
CA ASN A 226 -24.40 14.93 3.06
C ASN A 226 -24.40 13.68 3.95
N GLY A 227 -23.26 13.02 4.12
CA GLY A 227 -23.08 11.98 5.12
C GLY A 227 -23.04 10.56 4.57
N LYS A 228 -22.87 10.39 3.27
CA LYS A 228 -22.49 9.12 2.64
C LYS A 228 -21.11 8.67 3.09
N GLY A 229 -20.80 7.39 2.97
CA GLY A 229 -19.47 6.82 3.24
C GLY A 229 -19.29 6.25 4.63
N LYS A 230 -20.23 6.42 5.56
CA LYS A 230 -20.05 5.98 6.95
C LYS A 230 -19.78 4.49 7.09
N GLY A 231 -20.36 3.66 6.22
CA GLY A 231 -20.16 2.21 6.26
C GLY A 231 -18.71 1.83 5.97
N ILE A 232 -18.17 2.25 4.83
CA ILE A 232 -16.82 1.90 4.41
C ILE A 232 -15.73 2.56 5.29
N ILE A 233 -15.94 3.81 5.71
CA ILE A 233 -15.05 4.48 6.69
C ILE A 233 -15.07 3.75 8.03
N GLY A 234 -16.25 3.33 8.49
CA GLY A 234 -16.39 2.50 9.69
C GLY A 234 -15.70 1.14 9.58
N ALA A 235 -15.74 0.50 8.42
CA ALA A 235 -15.02 -0.75 8.18
C ALA A 235 -13.49 -0.59 8.35
N VAL A 236 -12.92 0.48 7.79
CA VAL A 236 -11.50 0.81 7.97
C VAL A 236 -11.19 1.15 9.43
N ASN A 237 -12.06 1.90 10.13
CA ASN A 237 -11.93 2.18 11.56
C ASN A 237 -11.89 0.90 12.39
N TYR A 238 -12.77 -0.05 12.08
CA TYR A 238 -12.86 -1.31 12.80
C TYR A 238 -11.55 -2.09 12.68
N LEU A 239 -11.06 -2.34 11.45
CA LEU A 239 -9.78 -3.03 11.25
C LEU A 239 -8.62 -2.33 11.98
N ALA A 240 -8.57 -1.01 11.91
CA ALA A 240 -7.56 -0.25 12.64
C ALA A 240 -7.69 -0.39 14.16
N SER A 241 -8.90 -0.49 14.70
CA SER A 241 -9.16 -0.68 16.13
C SER A 241 -8.76 -2.07 16.63
N GLU A 242 -8.85 -3.09 15.77
CA GLU A 242 -8.35 -4.44 16.03
C GLU A 242 -6.82 -4.56 15.92
N GLY A 243 -6.14 -3.46 15.60
CA GLY A 243 -4.69 -3.44 15.49
C GLY A 243 -4.15 -3.78 14.11
N MET A 244 -5.03 -4.04 13.16
CA MET A 244 -4.63 -4.28 11.76
C MET A 244 -4.05 -3.01 11.14
N ASN A 245 -3.19 -3.16 10.15
CA ASN A 245 -2.46 -2.06 9.52
C ASN A 245 -2.40 -2.15 8.00
N VAL A 246 -3.21 -3.00 7.38
CA VAL A 246 -3.33 -3.17 5.93
C VAL A 246 -4.73 -3.66 5.57
N PHE A 247 -5.17 -3.31 4.38
CA PHE A 247 -6.25 -3.98 3.65
C PHE A 247 -5.95 -3.94 2.16
N SER A 248 -6.33 -4.99 1.45
CA SER A 248 -6.22 -5.08 0.00
C SER A 248 -7.54 -4.76 -0.70
N PHE A 249 -7.46 -4.43 -1.95
CA PHE A 249 -8.59 -4.18 -2.84
C PHE A 249 -8.16 -4.18 -4.31
N LEU A 250 -9.09 -4.53 -5.17
CA LEU A 250 -8.98 -4.37 -6.61
C LEU A 250 -9.56 -3.01 -7.02
N PRO A 251 -8.80 -2.10 -7.63
CA PRO A 251 -9.38 -0.91 -8.28
C PRO A 251 -10.01 -1.25 -9.64
N MET A 252 -9.84 -2.47 -10.12
CA MET A 252 -10.47 -2.97 -11.36
C MET A 252 -10.59 -4.49 -11.33
N ASN A 253 -11.84 -5.00 -11.41
CA ASN A 253 -12.17 -6.42 -11.55
C ASN A 253 -13.04 -6.72 -12.79
N ILE A 254 -12.93 -5.92 -13.84
CA ILE A 254 -13.64 -6.13 -15.12
C ILE A 254 -13.26 -7.50 -15.68
N ALA A 255 -14.27 -8.29 -16.06
CA ALA A 255 -14.13 -9.69 -16.48
C ALA A 255 -13.65 -10.67 -15.39
N GLY A 256 -13.40 -10.19 -14.17
CA GLY A 256 -13.05 -11.00 -13.01
C GLY A 256 -14.24 -11.28 -12.09
N ASP A 257 -13.96 -11.45 -10.82
CA ASP A 257 -14.95 -11.76 -9.81
C ASP A 257 -15.91 -10.58 -9.57
N ASP A 258 -17.22 -10.84 -9.66
CA ASP A 258 -18.34 -9.90 -9.55
C ASP A 258 -18.35 -8.73 -10.56
N GLN A 259 -17.25 -8.39 -11.19
CA GLN A 259 -17.16 -7.41 -12.28
C GLN A 259 -17.71 -6.01 -11.93
N ASN A 260 -17.72 -5.64 -10.67
CA ASN A 260 -18.45 -4.49 -10.12
C ASN A 260 -17.56 -3.35 -9.61
N VAL A 261 -16.24 -3.45 -9.76
CA VAL A 261 -15.28 -2.39 -9.44
C VAL A 261 -14.52 -1.98 -10.69
N PHE A 262 -14.54 -0.72 -11.03
CA PHE A 262 -13.73 -0.14 -12.10
C PHE A 262 -13.65 1.39 -11.96
N PRO A 263 -12.56 2.03 -12.40
CA PRO A 263 -12.36 3.47 -12.27
C PRO A 263 -12.97 4.26 -13.44
N TYR A 264 -13.55 3.58 -14.40
CA TYR A 264 -14.04 4.14 -15.67
C TYR A 264 -15.49 4.63 -15.55
N LEU A 265 -15.93 5.43 -16.53
CA LEU A 265 -17.32 5.93 -16.62
C LEU A 265 -18.37 4.80 -16.64
N ASN A 266 -18.02 3.67 -17.26
CA ASN A 266 -18.86 2.48 -17.32
C ASN A 266 -18.00 1.24 -17.56
N TYR A 267 -18.63 0.08 -17.52
CA TYR A 267 -17.97 -1.23 -17.64
C TYR A 267 -17.18 -1.42 -18.94
N ASP A 268 -17.60 -0.82 -20.06
CA ASP A 268 -16.98 -1.00 -21.39
C ASP A 268 -15.95 0.09 -21.71
N GLU A 269 -15.90 1.17 -20.95
CA GLU A 269 -14.95 2.27 -21.17
C GLU A 269 -13.53 1.90 -20.67
N ARG A 270 -12.49 2.39 -21.35
CA ARG A 270 -11.08 2.15 -20.98
C ARG A 270 -10.19 3.40 -21.05
N LEU A 271 -10.71 4.50 -21.57
CA LEU A 271 -9.94 5.73 -21.81
C LEU A 271 -10.55 6.97 -21.14
N ARG A 272 -11.58 6.77 -20.31
CA ARG A 272 -12.27 7.86 -19.58
C ARG A 272 -12.59 7.42 -18.17
N MET A 273 -12.18 8.21 -17.21
CA MET A 273 -12.33 7.94 -15.78
C MET A 273 -13.59 8.62 -15.22
N ASP A 274 -14.18 8.01 -14.21
CA ASP A 274 -15.21 8.61 -13.35
C ASP A 274 -14.51 9.44 -12.27
N VAL A 275 -14.51 10.76 -12.43
CA VAL A 275 -13.78 11.67 -11.55
C VAL A 275 -14.36 11.67 -10.14
N SER A 276 -15.69 11.65 -10.02
CA SER A 276 -16.36 11.72 -8.72
C SER A 276 -16.12 10.45 -7.89
N ARG A 277 -16.19 9.29 -8.50
CA ARG A 277 -15.87 8.00 -7.87
C ARG A 277 -14.43 7.96 -7.38
N LEU A 278 -13.48 8.36 -8.21
CA LEU A 278 -12.05 8.37 -7.85
C LEU A 278 -11.74 9.38 -6.74
N ASP A 279 -12.40 10.55 -6.73
CA ASP A 279 -12.27 11.51 -5.63
C ASP A 279 -12.91 10.97 -4.32
N GLN A 280 -13.96 10.14 -4.40
CA GLN A 280 -14.55 9.46 -3.24
C GLN A 280 -13.65 8.33 -2.71
N TRP A 281 -12.94 7.58 -3.58
CA TRP A 281 -11.92 6.63 -3.15
C TRP A 281 -10.79 7.34 -2.40
N GLU A 282 -10.36 8.51 -2.88
CA GLU A 282 -9.35 9.33 -2.20
C GLU A 282 -9.74 9.68 -0.76
N VAL A 283 -11.04 9.95 -0.50
CA VAL A 283 -11.52 10.22 0.87
C VAL A 283 -11.28 9.02 1.79
N VAL A 284 -11.51 7.80 1.29
CA VAL A 284 -11.28 6.56 2.06
C VAL A 284 -9.79 6.34 2.29
N PHE A 285 -8.96 6.50 1.26
CA PHE A 285 -7.51 6.26 1.34
C PHE A 285 -6.79 7.31 2.20
N GLU A 286 -7.20 8.58 2.14
CA GLU A 286 -6.67 9.60 3.05
C GLU A 286 -7.01 9.30 4.51
N HIS A 287 -8.19 8.76 4.77
CA HIS A 287 -8.56 8.32 6.12
C HIS A 287 -7.71 7.13 6.57
N ALA A 288 -7.43 6.20 5.68
CA ALA A 288 -6.54 5.06 5.96
C ALA A 288 -5.12 5.50 6.37
N ASP A 289 -4.51 6.48 5.69
CA ASP A 289 -3.22 7.07 6.09
C ASP A 289 -3.22 7.57 7.55
N LYS A 290 -4.32 8.26 7.95
CA LYS A 290 -4.48 8.80 9.32
C LYS A 290 -4.56 7.70 10.37
N LEU A 291 -5.12 6.56 10.01
CA LEU A 291 -5.26 5.39 10.86
C LEU A 291 -4.04 4.46 10.84
N GLY A 292 -3.06 4.71 9.98
CA GLY A 292 -1.91 3.84 9.78
C GLY A 292 -2.28 2.52 9.12
N MET A 293 -3.13 2.58 8.08
CA MET A 293 -3.57 1.46 7.27
C MET A 293 -2.89 1.54 5.90
N TYR A 294 -2.06 0.55 5.60
CA TYR A 294 -1.37 0.38 4.33
C TYR A 294 -2.36 0.02 3.22
N LEU A 295 -2.21 0.61 2.06
CA LEU A 295 -3.07 0.42 0.90
C LEU A 295 -2.45 -0.62 -0.04
N HIS A 296 -2.99 -1.82 -0.08
CA HIS A 296 -2.55 -2.85 -1.01
C HIS A 296 -3.36 -2.77 -2.30
N PHE A 297 -2.84 -2.04 -3.29
CA PHE A 297 -3.42 -1.95 -4.62
C PHE A 297 -3.10 -3.21 -5.43
N LYS A 298 -4.04 -4.15 -5.53
CA LYS A 298 -4.02 -5.24 -6.50
C LYS A 298 -4.55 -4.67 -7.82
N THR A 299 -3.66 -4.26 -8.75
CA THR A 299 -4.05 -3.43 -9.89
C THR A 299 -4.95 -4.14 -10.89
N LEU A 300 -4.98 -5.45 -10.86
CA LEU A 300 -5.81 -6.33 -11.68
C LEU A 300 -5.74 -7.76 -11.13
N GLU A 301 -6.54 -8.64 -11.69
CA GLU A 301 -6.55 -10.07 -11.40
C GLU A 301 -6.36 -10.91 -12.68
N SER A 302 -6.25 -12.21 -12.54
CA SER A 302 -5.95 -13.17 -13.60
C SER A 302 -6.83 -13.01 -14.84
N GLU A 303 -8.13 -12.81 -14.64
CA GLU A 303 -9.14 -12.72 -15.71
C GLU A 303 -8.99 -11.46 -16.56
N ASN A 304 -8.43 -10.40 -15.98
CA ASN A 304 -8.28 -9.12 -16.68
C ASN A 304 -6.83 -8.71 -16.95
N GLU A 305 -5.86 -9.60 -16.72
CA GLU A 305 -4.44 -9.27 -16.92
C GLU A 305 -4.11 -8.87 -18.36
N LEU A 306 -4.82 -9.41 -19.36
CA LEU A 306 -4.66 -9.07 -20.77
C LEU A 306 -5.73 -8.09 -21.28
N LEU A 307 -6.69 -7.67 -20.45
CA LEU A 307 -7.82 -6.82 -20.87
C LEU A 307 -7.37 -5.49 -21.48
N LEU A 308 -6.40 -4.84 -20.87
CA LEU A 308 -5.88 -3.56 -21.35
C LEU A 308 -4.73 -3.80 -22.35
N ASP A 309 -4.95 -3.39 -23.61
CA ASP A 309 -3.96 -3.47 -24.70
C ASP A 309 -3.34 -4.87 -24.89
N ASN A 310 -4.08 -5.94 -24.65
CA ASN A 310 -3.61 -7.33 -24.67
C ASN A 310 -2.40 -7.60 -23.76
N GLY A 311 -2.31 -6.91 -22.64
CA GLY A 311 -1.20 -7.00 -21.69
C GLY A 311 -0.04 -6.05 -21.96
N ASP A 312 0.04 -5.44 -23.13
CA ASP A 312 1.10 -4.49 -23.46
C ASP A 312 0.92 -3.14 -22.73
N LEU A 313 1.98 -2.35 -22.66
CA LEU A 313 1.93 -0.94 -22.24
C LEU A 313 1.42 -0.04 -23.38
N GLY A 314 0.20 -0.29 -23.83
CA GLY A 314 -0.50 0.57 -24.77
C GLY A 314 -1.22 1.75 -24.08
N PRO A 315 -2.04 2.51 -24.83
CA PRO A 315 -2.71 3.71 -24.30
C PRO A 315 -3.65 3.43 -23.11
N GLN A 316 -4.37 2.30 -23.12
CA GLN A 316 -5.33 1.97 -22.04
C GLN A 316 -4.60 1.68 -20.73
N ARG A 317 -3.60 0.79 -20.75
CA ARG A 317 -2.83 0.42 -19.56
C ARG A 317 -2.02 1.59 -19.01
N LYS A 318 -1.39 2.37 -19.89
CA LYS A 318 -0.65 3.58 -19.47
C LYS A 318 -1.58 4.61 -18.82
N LEU A 319 -2.77 4.82 -19.37
CA LEU A 319 -3.75 5.72 -18.78
C LEU A 319 -4.19 5.23 -17.40
N TYR A 320 -4.55 3.96 -17.29
CA TYR A 320 -4.96 3.35 -16.02
C TYR A 320 -3.88 3.54 -14.94
N TYR A 321 -2.64 3.15 -15.23
CA TYR A 321 -1.53 3.30 -14.27
C TYR A 321 -1.23 4.78 -13.97
N ARG A 322 -1.27 5.65 -14.98
CA ARG A 322 -1.06 7.09 -14.79
C ARG A 322 -2.10 7.72 -13.86
N GLU A 323 -3.37 7.37 -14.03
CA GLU A 323 -4.44 7.89 -13.17
C GLU A 323 -4.31 7.39 -11.72
N LEU A 324 -3.98 6.11 -11.52
CA LEU A 324 -3.68 5.60 -10.17
C LEU A 324 -2.51 6.35 -9.53
N ILE A 325 -1.41 6.55 -10.25
CA ILE A 325 -0.24 7.28 -9.76
C ILE A 325 -0.59 8.74 -9.48
N ALA A 326 -1.27 9.44 -10.39
CA ALA A 326 -1.57 10.85 -10.26
C ALA A 326 -2.49 11.15 -9.07
N ARG A 327 -3.43 10.25 -8.79
CA ARG A 327 -4.39 10.43 -7.71
C ARG A 327 -3.89 9.91 -6.38
N PHE A 328 -3.19 8.76 -6.35
CA PHE A 328 -2.96 8.01 -5.11
C PHE A 328 -1.50 7.84 -4.71
N SER A 329 -0.52 8.12 -5.56
CA SER A 329 0.89 7.90 -5.18
C SER A 329 1.40 8.81 -4.05
N HIS A 330 0.65 9.82 -3.65
CA HIS A 330 1.03 10.68 -2.52
C HIS A 330 0.75 10.04 -1.15
N HIS A 331 0.00 8.92 -1.09
CA HIS A 331 -0.18 8.15 0.12
C HIS A 331 1.14 7.54 0.58
N LEU A 332 1.35 7.50 1.90
CA LEU A 332 2.67 7.25 2.46
C LEU A 332 3.02 5.77 2.59
N ALA A 333 2.02 4.91 2.59
CA ALA A 333 2.21 3.47 2.70
C ALA A 333 1.28 2.75 1.74
N LEU A 334 1.81 2.36 0.59
CA LEU A 334 1.12 1.55 -0.40
C LEU A 334 2.12 0.66 -1.15
N ASN A 335 1.58 -0.32 -1.88
CA ASN A 335 2.30 -1.03 -2.92
C ASN A 335 1.50 -1.03 -4.23
N TRP A 336 2.22 -1.15 -5.32
CA TRP A 336 1.66 -1.50 -6.62
C TRP A 336 1.84 -3.01 -6.80
N ASN A 337 0.76 -3.79 -6.57
CA ASN A 337 0.73 -5.18 -6.94
C ASN A 337 0.38 -5.26 -8.43
N LEU A 338 1.28 -5.84 -9.22
CA LEU A 338 1.12 -5.93 -10.69
C LEU A 338 -0.12 -6.73 -11.09
N GLY A 339 -0.65 -7.49 -10.16
CA GLY A 339 -1.89 -8.22 -10.30
C GLY A 339 -1.89 -9.49 -9.50
N GLU A 340 -3.09 -9.99 -9.27
CA GLU A 340 -3.38 -11.22 -8.60
C GLU A 340 -3.35 -12.39 -9.58
N GLU A 341 -2.74 -13.50 -9.17
CA GLU A 341 -2.64 -14.74 -9.94
C GLU A 341 -2.18 -14.58 -11.41
N ILE A 342 -1.21 -13.73 -11.67
CA ILE A 342 -0.72 -13.42 -13.02
C ILE A 342 -0.12 -14.65 -13.70
N ASN A 343 -0.82 -15.19 -14.69
CA ASN A 343 -0.50 -16.44 -15.37
C ASN A 343 -0.23 -16.28 -16.87
N ASN A 344 -0.89 -15.36 -17.55
CA ASN A 344 -0.92 -15.25 -19.01
C ASN A 344 -0.01 -14.15 -19.55
N ALA A 345 0.30 -13.13 -18.76
CA ALA A 345 1.21 -12.08 -19.17
C ALA A 345 2.64 -12.62 -19.35
N SER A 346 3.27 -12.23 -20.44
CA SER A 346 4.65 -12.59 -20.73
C SER A 346 5.63 -11.97 -19.73
N HIS A 347 6.86 -12.51 -19.66
CA HIS A 347 7.94 -11.91 -18.88
C HIS A 347 8.13 -10.42 -19.20
N ASP A 348 8.22 -10.09 -20.50
CA ASP A 348 8.46 -8.71 -20.95
C ASP A 348 7.32 -7.76 -20.56
N GLN A 349 6.08 -8.23 -20.58
CA GLN A 349 4.92 -7.44 -20.11
C GLN A 349 5.01 -7.16 -18.61
N LYS A 350 5.28 -8.16 -17.79
CA LYS A 350 5.45 -7.99 -16.33
C LYS A 350 6.61 -7.03 -15.99
N VAL A 351 7.73 -7.17 -16.69
CA VAL A 351 8.88 -6.25 -16.56
C VAL A 351 8.51 -4.83 -16.98
N ALA A 352 7.77 -4.68 -18.08
CA ALA A 352 7.33 -3.37 -18.56
C ALA A 352 6.38 -2.69 -17.55
N TRP A 353 5.44 -3.43 -16.96
CA TRP A 353 4.52 -2.91 -15.94
C TRP A 353 5.28 -2.41 -14.70
N ALA A 354 6.19 -3.24 -14.19
CA ALA A 354 7.03 -2.86 -13.04
C ALA A 354 7.89 -1.63 -13.33
N ASN A 355 8.48 -1.56 -14.53
CA ASN A 355 9.26 -0.40 -14.96
C ASN A 355 8.42 0.86 -15.09
N TYR A 356 7.16 0.74 -15.51
CA TYR A 356 6.26 1.89 -15.62
C TYR A 356 6.00 2.50 -14.24
N PHE A 357 5.58 1.70 -13.25
CA PHE A 357 5.39 2.18 -11.89
C PHE A 357 6.68 2.78 -11.32
N TRP A 358 7.81 2.09 -11.43
CA TRP A 358 9.09 2.57 -10.92
C TRP A 358 9.52 3.92 -11.50
N THR A 359 9.19 4.17 -12.77
CA THR A 359 9.62 5.37 -13.51
C THR A 359 8.68 6.54 -13.28
N HIS A 360 7.38 6.29 -13.17
CA HIS A 360 6.34 7.32 -13.15
C HIS A 360 5.81 7.62 -11.75
N ASP A 361 5.93 6.69 -10.80
CA ASP A 361 5.64 6.98 -9.40
C ASP A 361 6.79 7.80 -8.80
N PRO A 362 6.54 9.06 -8.42
CA PRO A 362 7.58 9.96 -7.92
C PRO A 362 8.17 9.51 -6.58
N TYR A 363 7.51 8.63 -5.86
CA TYR A 363 7.93 8.12 -4.54
C TYR A 363 8.60 6.75 -4.62
N GLN A 364 8.50 6.06 -5.76
CA GLN A 364 9.02 4.71 -5.99
C GLN A 364 8.55 3.72 -4.92
N HIS A 365 7.24 3.64 -4.73
CA HIS A 365 6.64 2.70 -3.81
C HIS A 365 7.03 1.25 -4.10
N HIS A 366 6.82 0.41 -3.12
CA HIS A 366 7.02 -1.02 -3.19
C HIS A 366 6.20 -1.63 -4.34
N ILE A 367 6.85 -2.47 -5.15
CA ILE A 367 6.21 -3.15 -6.28
C ILE A 367 6.26 -4.65 -6.01
N VAL A 368 5.11 -5.29 -6.03
CA VAL A 368 4.98 -6.73 -5.82
C VAL A 368 4.26 -7.40 -6.99
N ILE A 369 4.34 -8.69 -7.04
CA ILE A 369 3.53 -9.55 -7.90
C ILE A 369 3.00 -10.70 -7.07
N HIS A 370 1.77 -11.10 -7.32
CA HIS A 370 1.11 -12.21 -6.66
C HIS A 370 1.27 -13.49 -7.48
N ASN A 371 1.33 -14.63 -6.81
CA ASN A 371 1.57 -15.86 -7.53
C ASN A 371 0.32 -16.49 -8.14
N GLY A 372 0.26 -16.56 -9.42
CA GLY A 372 -0.34 -17.64 -10.19
C GLY A 372 0.78 -18.57 -10.62
N ALA A 373 1.96 -17.98 -10.92
CA ALA A 373 3.23 -18.69 -11.14
C ALA A 373 4.26 -18.31 -10.07
N ASN A 374 5.44 -18.88 -10.11
CA ASN A 374 6.48 -18.56 -9.12
C ASN A 374 7.34 -17.33 -9.45
N HIS A 375 7.23 -16.76 -10.62
CA HIS A 375 7.89 -15.50 -11.07
C HIS A 375 9.39 -15.37 -10.75
N TYR A 376 10.15 -16.48 -10.70
CA TYR A 376 11.59 -16.44 -10.42
C TYR A 376 12.39 -15.70 -11.49
N ASP A 377 11.84 -15.59 -12.70
CA ASP A 377 12.37 -14.82 -13.81
C ASP A 377 12.40 -13.30 -13.57
N LEU A 378 11.70 -12.81 -12.56
CA LEU A 378 11.68 -11.39 -12.17
C LEU A 378 12.69 -11.03 -11.07
N LEU A 379 13.42 -12.00 -10.52
CA LEU A 379 14.37 -11.79 -9.42
C LEU A 379 15.60 -10.96 -9.83
N GLY A 380 16.20 -10.32 -8.85
CA GLY A 380 17.44 -9.55 -9.02
C GLY A 380 17.27 -8.30 -9.87
N SER A 381 18.17 -8.09 -10.82
CA SER A 381 18.16 -6.94 -11.73
C SER A 381 17.21 -7.12 -12.93
N ALA A 382 16.60 -8.29 -13.09
CA ALA A 382 15.70 -8.58 -14.21
C ALA A 382 14.46 -7.69 -14.22
N SER A 383 14.01 -7.24 -13.04
CA SER A 383 12.84 -6.38 -12.94
C SER A 383 12.95 -5.31 -11.85
N LYS A 384 11.97 -4.39 -11.78
CA LYS A 384 11.78 -3.44 -10.69
C LYS A 384 10.92 -3.97 -9.55
N VAL A 385 10.44 -5.21 -9.63
CA VAL A 385 9.72 -5.88 -8.52
C VAL A 385 10.62 -5.94 -7.29
N THR A 386 10.09 -5.60 -6.13
CA THR A 386 10.80 -5.50 -4.86
C THR A 386 10.27 -6.46 -3.80
N GLY A 387 9.22 -7.23 -4.12
CA GLY A 387 8.66 -8.21 -3.20
C GLY A 387 7.69 -9.17 -3.86
N PHE A 388 7.16 -10.06 -3.05
CA PHE A 388 6.26 -11.12 -3.47
C PHE A 388 5.04 -11.20 -2.56
N SER A 389 3.88 -11.22 -3.16
CA SER A 389 2.58 -11.42 -2.53
C SER A 389 2.28 -12.92 -2.62
N LEU A 390 2.57 -13.66 -1.54
CA LEU A 390 2.56 -15.12 -1.55
C LEU A 390 1.17 -15.68 -1.25
N GLN A 391 0.64 -16.48 -2.16
CA GLN A 391 -0.53 -17.31 -1.96
C GLN A 391 -0.09 -18.75 -1.69
N THR A 392 -0.47 -19.32 -0.57
CA THR A 392 -0.17 -20.72 -0.26
C THR A 392 -0.93 -21.21 0.98
N SER A 393 -0.98 -22.54 1.15
CA SER A 393 -1.57 -23.15 2.35
C SER A 393 -0.71 -22.90 3.60
N PRO A 394 -1.31 -22.91 4.80
CA PRO A 394 -0.60 -22.76 6.07
C PRO A 394 0.57 -23.75 6.26
N GLY A 395 0.41 -24.99 5.80
CA GLY A 395 1.45 -26.03 5.90
C GLY A 395 2.64 -25.81 4.98
N SER A 396 2.49 -24.99 3.94
CA SER A 396 3.54 -24.72 2.93
C SER A 396 4.18 -23.34 3.07
N VAL A 397 3.61 -22.45 3.89
CA VAL A 397 4.02 -21.03 3.90
C VAL A 397 5.45 -20.83 4.39
N PHE A 398 5.92 -21.57 5.38
CA PHE A 398 7.31 -21.49 5.85
C PHE A 398 8.28 -21.75 4.70
N SER A 399 8.13 -22.90 4.03
CA SER A 399 9.01 -23.29 2.93
C SER A 399 8.88 -22.35 1.71
N GLY A 400 7.68 -21.91 1.40
CA GLY A 400 7.42 -20.94 0.33
C GLY A 400 8.13 -19.63 0.59
N THR A 401 7.94 -19.05 1.77
CA THR A 401 8.59 -17.81 2.20
C THR A 401 10.10 -17.91 2.14
N LYS A 402 10.66 -18.95 2.78
CA LYS A 402 12.10 -19.16 2.81
C LYS A 402 12.69 -19.29 1.41
N ASN A 403 12.01 -19.99 0.51
CA ASN A 403 12.46 -20.17 -0.86
C ASN A 403 12.56 -18.81 -1.62
N TYR A 404 11.58 -17.92 -1.48
CA TYR A 404 11.65 -16.58 -2.11
C TYR A 404 12.74 -15.70 -1.47
N ILE A 405 12.88 -15.75 -0.15
CA ILE A 405 13.92 -15.01 0.58
C ILE A 405 15.30 -15.45 0.08
N ASP A 406 15.61 -16.74 0.15
CA ASP A 406 16.92 -17.30 -0.23
C ASP A 406 17.27 -17.02 -1.70
N ARG A 407 16.30 -17.21 -2.62
CA ARG A 407 16.49 -16.93 -4.04
C ARG A 407 16.69 -15.46 -4.34
N SER A 408 15.95 -14.59 -3.67
CA SER A 408 16.08 -13.14 -3.89
C SER A 408 17.43 -12.61 -3.38
N VAL A 409 17.94 -13.15 -2.27
CA VAL A 409 19.30 -12.87 -1.78
C VAL A 409 20.34 -13.36 -2.78
N THR A 410 20.22 -14.61 -3.26
CA THR A 410 21.11 -15.18 -4.26
C THR A 410 21.12 -14.36 -5.56
N ALA A 411 19.99 -13.81 -5.95
CA ALA A 411 19.86 -12.91 -7.11
C ALA A 411 20.37 -11.47 -6.85
N GLY A 412 20.84 -11.17 -5.64
CA GLY A 412 21.43 -9.88 -5.28
C GLY A 412 20.44 -8.74 -5.00
N LYS A 413 19.14 -9.04 -4.89
CA LYS A 413 18.09 -8.06 -4.56
C LYS A 413 17.06 -8.71 -3.63
N PRO A 414 17.23 -8.57 -2.29
CA PRO A 414 16.31 -9.15 -1.33
C PRO A 414 14.86 -8.70 -1.57
N TRP A 415 13.92 -9.63 -1.66
CA TRP A 415 12.50 -9.34 -1.79
C TRP A 415 11.83 -9.28 -0.41
N VAL A 416 10.87 -8.39 -0.27
CA VAL A 416 9.91 -8.39 0.83
C VAL A 416 8.85 -9.44 0.49
N VAL A 417 8.75 -10.48 1.30
CA VAL A 417 7.80 -11.58 1.08
C VAL A 417 6.73 -11.51 2.15
N ALA A 418 5.48 -11.34 1.75
CA ALA A 418 4.34 -11.35 2.64
C ALA A 418 3.37 -12.46 2.25
N TRP A 419 2.69 -13.05 3.23
CA TRP A 419 1.67 -14.07 3.01
C TRP A 419 0.34 -13.37 2.82
N ASP A 420 0.03 -13.02 1.59
CA ASP A 420 -1.07 -12.12 1.25
C ASP A 420 -2.35 -12.85 0.86
N GLU A 421 -2.28 -14.15 0.63
CA GLU A 421 -3.46 -14.96 0.45
C GLU A 421 -3.29 -16.30 1.16
N THR A 422 -4.18 -16.51 2.11
CA THR A 422 -4.15 -17.69 2.96
C THR A 422 -5.06 -18.79 2.39
N ASN A 423 -4.50 -20.00 2.25
CA ASN A 423 -5.22 -21.20 1.85
C ASN A 423 -5.63 -21.27 0.36
N SER A 424 -6.57 -22.16 0.06
CA SER A 424 -7.13 -22.30 -1.28
C SER A 424 -8.28 -21.31 -1.51
N PRO A 425 -8.66 -21.02 -2.76
CA PRO A 425 -9.78 -20.14 -3.05
C PRO A 425 -11.11 -20.57 -2.41
N GLY A 426 -11.32 -21.87 -2.21
CA GLY A 426 -12.54 -22.39 -1.54
C GLY A 426 -12.53 -22.17 -0.04
N ASP A 427 -11.36 -22.23 0.59
CA ASP A 427 -11.24 -22.29 2.06
C ASP A 427 -10.97 -20.93 2.70
N GLY A 428 -9.91 -20.24 2.30
CA GLY A 428 -9.49 -18.99 2.94
C GLY A 428 -9.36 -19.09 4.46
N VAL A 429 -9.69 -18.01 5.18
CA VAL A 429 -9.91 -18.04 6.63
C VAL A 429 -11.42 -18.00 6.92
N VAL A 430 -11.90 -19.01 7.60
CA VAL A 430 -13.32 -19.18 7.93
C VAL A 430 -13.80 -18.13 8.94
N THR A 431 -15.11 -18.01 9.11
CA THR A 431 -15.68 -17.19 10.20
C THR A 431 -15.37 -17.82 11.56
N ASP A 432 -15.37 -17.01 12.61
CA ASP A 432 -15.15 -17.49 13.98
C ASP A 432 -16.24 -18.49 14.44
N ALA A 433 -17.40 -18.46 13.82
CA ALA A 433 -18.49 -19.41 14.11
C ALA A 433 -18.18 -20.84 13.63
N GLU A 434 -17.29 -20.99 12.67
CA GLU A 434 -16.93 -22.29 12.10
C GLU A 434 -15.66 -22.89 12.73
N ASP A 435 -14.70 -22.07 13.13
CA ASP A 435 -13.51 -22.33 13.96
C ASP A 435 -12.77 -23.67 13.72
N TYR A 436 -12.45 -24.02 12.49
CA TYR A 436 -11.67 -25.24 12.23
C TYR A 436 -10.27 -25.00 11.66
N TRP A 437 -9.92 -23.78 11.20
CA TRP A 437 -8.62 -23.46 10.63
C TRP A 437 -7.72 -22.63 11.55
N HIS A 438 -8.21 -22.08 12.66
CA HIS A 438 -7.47 -21.14 13.51
C HIS A 438 -6.09 -21.63 13.92
N ASP A 439 -5.99 -22.88 14.38
CA ASP A 439 -4.70 -23.46 14.78
C ASP A 439 -3.74 -23.59 13.60
N SER A 440 -4.22 -24.02 12.44
CA SER A 440 -3.41 -24.22 11.24
C SER A 440 -2.86 -22.89 10.71
N VAL A 441 -3.71 -21.89 10.56
CA VAL A 441 -3.30 -20.57 10.04
C VAL A 441 -2.41 -19.84 11.02
N ARG A 442 -2.69 -19.89 12.34
CA ARG A 442 -1.79 -19.34 13.37
C ARG A 442 -0.41 -19.96 13.26
N THR A 443 -0.34 -21.29 13.15
CA THR A 443 0.94 -22.01 13.02
C THR A 443 1.66 -21.61 11.74
N GLY A 444 0.93 -21.49 10.63
CA GLY A 444 1.45 -21.01 9.35
C GLY A 444 2.01 -19.60 9.45
N MET A 445 1.27 -18.67 10.08
CA MET A 445 1.71 -17.28 10.26
C MET A 445 3.02 -17.20 11.06
N TRP A 446 3.13 -17.92 12.18
CA TRP A 446 4.38 -17.97 12.94
C TRP A 446 5.51 -18.60 12.13
N GLY A 447 5.23 -19.69 11.38
CA GLY A 447 6.18 -20.28 10.44
C GLY A 447 6.67 -19.26 9.40
N HIS A 448 5.75 -18.51 8.79
CA HIS A 448 6.07 -17.41 7.85
C HIS A 448 7.02 -16.39 8.48
N MET A 449 6.71 -15.93 9.69
CA MET A 449 7.56 -14.97 10.40
C MET A 449 8.94 -15.55 10.74
N MET A 450 9.01 -16.82 11.14
CA MET A 450 10.28 -17.51 11.43
C MET A 450 11.12 -17.72 10.17
N ALA A 451 10.51 -17.82 8.99
CA ALA A 451 11.21 -17.85 7.70
C ALA A 451 11.78 -16.47 7.30
N GLY A 452 11.46 -15.40 8.02
CA GLY A 452 11.85 -14.03 7.71
C GLY A 452 10.79 -13.23 6.93
N GLY A 453 9.53 -13.69 6.97
CA GLY A 453 8.40 -13.06 6.29
C GLY A 453 8.05 -11.68 6.84
N ALA A 454 7.35 -10.88 6.03
CA ALA A 454 7.02 -9.48 6.31
C ALA A 454 5.59 -9.27 6.85
N GLY A 455 4.92 -10.35 7.24
CA GLY A 455 3.54 -10.33 7.74
C GLY A 455 2.54 -10.95 6.78
N CYS A 456 1.26 -10.85 7.10
CA CYS A 456 0.22 -11.53 6.35
C CYS A 456 -1.01 -10.66 6.12
N GLU A 457 -1.81 -11.04 5.13
CA GLU A 457 -3.18 -10.60 4.91
C GLU A 457 -4.08 -11.84 4.83
N TYR A 458 -5.25 -11.77 5.42
CA TYR A 458 -6.16 -12.91 5.48
C TYR A 458 -7.18 -12.85 4.35
N TYR A 459 -7.15 -13.87 3.50
CA TYR A 459 -8.13 -14.12 2.45
C TYR A 459 -9.32 -14.90 2.99
N PHE A 460 -10.55 -14.60 2.55
CA PHE A 460 -11.75 -15.17 3.16
C PHE A 460 -12.34 -16.37 2.40
N GLY A 461 -11.85 -16.65 1.19
CA GLY A 461 -12.34 -17.75 0.37
C GLY A 461 -13.78 -17.57 -0.10
N TYR A 462 -14.28 -18.54 -0.87
CA TYR A 462 -15.65 -18.52 -1.41
C TYR A 462 -16.62 -19.48 -0.72
N GLY A 463 -16.10 -20.47 0.02
CA GLY A 463 -16.88 -21.58 0.55
C GLY A 463 -17.66 -21.27 1.81
N HIS A 464 -17.49 -20.10 2.42
CA HIS A 464 -17.98 -19.77 3.76
C HIS A 464 -18.83 -18.52 3.77
N PRO A 465 -19.70 -18.34 4.80
CA PRO A 465 -20.40 -17.07 5.02
C PRO A 465 -19.42 -15.89 5.16
N HIS A 466 -19.86 -14.70 4.76
CA HIS A 466 -18.98 -13.53 4.71
C HIS A 466 -17.67 -13.82 3.93
N SER A 467 -17.83 -14.47 2.77
CA SER A 467 -16.76 -14.83 1.86
C SER A 467 -16.02 -13.62 1.33
N ASP A 468 -15.00 -13.85 0.53
CA ASP A 468 -14.27 -12.78 -0.13
C ASP A 468 -15.19 -11.79 -0.85
N LEU A 469 -16.16 -12.27 -1.64
CA LEU A 469 -17.06 -11.39 -2.39
C LEU A 469 -18.23 -10.84 -1.56
N THR A 470 -18.63 -11.52 -0.49
CA THR A 470 -19.86 -11.19 0.26
C THR A 470 -19.63 -10.54 1.62
N CYS A 471 -18.40 -10.44 2.07
CA CYS A 471 -18.08 -9.83 3.37
C CYS A 471 -18.47 -8.36 3.41
N GLN A 472 -19.23 -8.01 4.45
CA GLN A 472 -19.57 -6.64 4.84
C GLN A 472 -19.43 -6.42 6.36
N ASP A 473 -18.92 -7.44 7.09
CA ASP A 473 -18.69 -7.36 8.53
C ASP A 473 -17.39 -8.07 8.90
N PHE A 474 -16.34 -7.31 9.10
CA PHE A 474 -15.03 -7.82 9.52
C PHE A 474 -15.04 -8.45 10.92
N ARG A 475 -16.10 -8.23 11.74
CA ARG A 475 -16.27 -8.90 13.03
C ARG A 475 -16.55 -10.39 12.91
N SER A 476 -16.94 -10.85 11.74
CA SER A 476 -17.07 -12.28 11.47
C SER A 476 -15.75 -13.04 11.70
N ARG A 477 -14.65 -12.32 11.86
CA ARG A 477 -13.27 -12.84 12.00
C ARG A 477 -12.48 -12.15 13.12
N ASP A 478 -13.14 -11.80 14.22
CA ASP A 478 -12.50 -11.14 15.38
C ASP A 478 -11.31 -11.93 15.93
N HIS A 479 -11.43 -13.24 16.03
CA HIS A 479 -10.38 -14.09 16.55
C HIS A 479 -9.15 -14.12 15.62
N TRP A 480 -9.35 -14.02 14.31
CA TRP A 480 -8.23 -13.93 13.34
C TRP A 480 -7.44 -12.64 13.53
N TRP A 481 -8.14 -11.52 13.78
CA TRP A 481 -7.47 -10.24 14.08
C TRP A 481 -6.70 -10.29 15.38
N ASP A 482 -7.22 -10.98 16.39
CA ASP A 482 -6.52 -11.24 17.65
C ASP A 482 -5.21 -12.01 17.43
N LEU A 483 -5.25 -13.12 16.70
CA LEU A 483 -4.07 -13.94 16.43
C LEU A 483 -2.99 -13.16 15.67
N ALA A 484 -3.41 -12.36 14.69
CA ALA A 484 -2.53 -11.47 13.94
C ALA A 484 -1.89 -10.41 14.85
N ARG A 485 -2.71 -9.73 15.65
CA ARG A 485 -2.28 -8.73 16.60
C ARG A 485 -1.27 -9.27 17.60
N PHE A 486 -1.49 -10.46 18.15
CA PHE A 486 -0.57 -11.10 19.10
C PHE A 486 0.81 -11.30 18.51
N CYS A 487 0.88 -11.72 17.24
CA CYS A 487 2.15 -11.88 16.54
C CYS A 487 2.87 -10.54 16.37
N LEU A 488 2.19 -9.52 15.83
CA LEU A 488 2.77 -8.19 15.64
C LEU A 488 3.26 -7.58 16.97
N GLN A 489 2.44 -7.68 18.01
CA GLN A 489 2.77 -7.17 19.35
C GLN A 489 4.00 -7.88 19.94
N PHE A 490 4.13 -9.20 19.75
CA PHE A 490 5.31 -9.91 20.21
C PHE A 490 6.61 -9.27 19.68
N PHE A 491 6.70 -9.05 18.36
CA PHE A 491 7.90 -8.46 17.76
C PHE A 491 8.12 -7.01 18.20
N LYS A 492 7.06 -6.22 18.25
CA LYS A 492 7.11 -4.80 18.59
C LYS A 492 7.40 -4.56 20.06
N ASP A 493 6.59 -5.13 20.97
CA ASP A 493 6.64 -4.82 22.39
C ASP A 493 7.91 -5.37 23.05
N ASN A 494 8.45 -6.46 22.49
CA ASN A 494 9.71 -7.03 22.95
C ASN A 494 10.93 -6.51 22.17
N GLN A 495 10.75 -5.54 21.27
CA GLN A 495 11.83 -4.93 20.49
C GLN A 495 12.71 -6.00 19.81
N VAL A 496 12.07 -6.97 19.17
CA VAL A 496 12.76 -8.02 18.42
C VAL A 496 13.29 -7.43 17.11
N PRO A 497 14.60 -7.48 16.83
CA PRO A 497 15.18 -6.84 15.64
C PRO A 497 15.01 -7.69 14.37
N PHE A 498 13.76 -8.09 14.06
CA PHE A 498 13.41 -9.02 12.99
C PHE A 498 14.02 -8.67 11.62
N TRP A 499 14.21 -7.39 11.33
CA TRP A 499 14.80 -6.90 10.07
C TRP A 499 16.33 -7.15 9.93
N GLU A 500 16.97 -7.63 10.97
CA GLU A 500 18.39 -8.02 11.01
C GLU A 500 18.56 -9.50 11.37
N MET A 501 17.47 -10.23 11.49
CA MET A 501 17.46 -11.65 11.82
C MET A 501 17.38 -12.50 10.56
N GLN A 502 17.86 -13.74 10.66
CA GLN A 502 17.77 -14.76 9.63
C GLN A 502 17.28 -16.07 10.21
N ASN A 503 16.63 -16.89 9.40
CA ASN A 503 16.22 -18.22 9.80
C ASN A 503 17.40 -19.19 9.80
N ASP A 504 17.53 -19.96 10.89
CA ASP A 504 18.41 -21.13 10.98
C ASP A 504 17.83 -22.16 11.96
N ASP A 505 17.04 -23.09 11.45
CA ASP A 505 16.40 -24.12 12.26
C ASP A 505 17.39 -25.15 12.80
N ALA A 506 18.61 -25.26 12.23
CA ALA A 506 19.67 -26.14 12.75
C ALA A 506 20.19 -25.69 14.13
N LEU A 507 19.85 -24.50 14.59
CA LEU A 507 20.17 -24.03 15.94
C LEU A 507 19.31 -24.70 17.02
N THR A 508 18.15 -25.26 16.66
CA THR A 508 17.26 -25.99 17.59
C THR A 508 17.50 -27.49 17.58
N SER A 509 17.04 -28.21 18.62
CA SER A 509 17.21 -29.67 18.72
C SER A 509 16.17 -30.48 17.95
N SER A 510 15.13 -29.84 17.43
CA SER A 510 14.05 -30.47 16.67
C SER A 510 13.95 -29.86 15.27
N THR A 511 13.81 -30.71 14.26
CA THR A 511 13.59 -30.28 12.88
C THR A 511 12.17 -29.71 12.63
N ALA A 512 11.28 -29.84 13.61
CA ALA A 512 9.95 -29.29 13.58
C ALA A 512 9.88 -27.86 14.17
N ASP A 513 10.92 -27.46 14.91
CA ASP A 513 11.03 -26.12 15.49
C ASP A 513 11.64 -25.15 14.48
N HIS A 514 11.23 -23.90 14.56
CA HIS A 514 11.79 -22.84 13.72
C HIS A 514 12.56 -21.82 14.56
N CYS A 515 13.71 -21.37 14.08
CA CYS A 515 14.54 -20.38 14.75
C CYS A 515 14.87 -19.20 13.85
N LEU A 516 14.45 -18.00 14.27
CA LEU A 516 14.86 -16.73 13.69
C LEU A 516 15.86 -16.07 14.62
N HIS A 517 17.05 -15.67 14.13
CA HIS A 517 18.12 -15.21 15.02
C HIS A 517 18.94 -14.05 14.47
N LYS A 518 19.45 -13.23 15.39
CA LYS A 518 20.60 -12.35 15.24
C LYS A 518 21.67 -12.82 16.23
N THR A 519 22.71 -13.46 15.68
CA THR A 519 23.73 -14.14 16.49
C THR A 519 24.31 -13.22 17.55
N GLY A 520 24.35 -13.69 18.80
CA GLY A 520 24.91 -12.95 19.93
C GLY A 520 24.00 -11.87 20.53
N GLU A 521 22.80 -11.63 19.97
CA GLU A 521 21.87 -10.61 20.45
C GLU A 521 20.49 -11.16 20.80
N ALA A 522 19.78 -11.78 19.84
CA ALA A 522 18.43 -12.28 20.04
C ALA A 522 18.15 -13.51 19.19
N TYR A 523 17.37 -14.43 19.77
CA TYR A 523 16.88 -15.63 19.12
C TYR A 523 15.40 -15.79 19.44
N VAL A 524 14.60 -16.10 18.45
CA VAL A 524 13.18 -16.43 18.59
C VAL A 524 13.02 -17.87 18.10
N SER A 525 12.63 -18.78 18.99
CA SER A 525 12.33 -20.17 18.61
C SER A 525 10.83 -20.41 18.70
N TYR A 526 10.23 -20.90 17.63
CA TYR A 526 8.82 -21.29 17.58
C TYR A 526 8.70 -22.81 17.59
N LEU A 527 7.93 -23.32 18.52
CA LEU A 527 7.66 -24.73 18.73
C LEU A 527 6.21 -25.03 18.33
N PRO A 528 5.92 -25.36 17.08
CA PRO A 528 4.54 -25.59 16.63
C PRO A 528 3.88 -26.80 17.30
N GLY A 529 4.66 -27.82 17.66
CA GLY A 529 4.20 -29.01 18.38
C GLY A 529 4.28 -28.91 19.90
N GLY A 530 4.70 -27.76 20.43
CA GLY A 530 4.97 -27.61 21.87
C GLY A 530 6.21 -28.36 22.35
N GLY A 531 6.23 -28.74 23.62
CA GLY A 531 7.33 -29.50 24.22
C GLY A 531 8.48 -28.62 24.67
N THR A 532 9.70 -29.14 24.50
CA THR A 532 10.95 -28.50 24.89
C THR A 532 11.94 -28.54 23.73
N THR A 533 12.83 -27.56 23.69
CA THR A 533 13.93 -27.54 22.72
C THR A 533 15.23 -27.09 23.39
N SER A 534 16.34 -27.37 22.73
CA SER A 534 17.63 -26.77 23.06
C SER A 534 18.02 -25.79 21.94
N LEU A 535 18.84 -24.82 22.28
CA LEU A 535 19.33 -23.78 21.37
C LEU A 535 20.85 -23.79 21.34
N SER A 536 21.43 -23.84 20.15
CA SER A 536 22.87 -23.64 19.97
C SER A 536 23.23 -22.17 20.06
N LEU A 537 23.96 -21.80 21.10
CA LEU A 537 24.59 -20.49 21.29
C LEU A 537 26.10 -20.55 20.99
N SER A 538 26.54 -21.52 20.19
CA SER A 538 27.94 -21.63 19.73
C SER A 538 28.36 -20.36 19.00
N GLY A 539 29.52 -19.80 19.39
CA GLY A 539 29.99 -18.51 18.85
C GLY A 539 29.33 -17.26 19.45
N ALA A 540 28.38 -17.40 20.36
CA ALA A 540 27.75 -16.32 21.12
C ALA A 540 28.22 -16.37 22.59
N SER A 541 28.65 -15.25 23.16
CA SER A 541 29.10 -15.14 24.55
C SER A 541 28.10 -14.33 25.38
N GLY A 542 28.21 -14.39 26.72
CA GLY A 542 27.39 -13.62 27.62
C GLY A 542 26.20 -14.39 28.19
N THR A 543 25.30 -13.66 28.86
CA THR A 543 24.11 -14.21 29.50
C THR A 543 22.86 -13.80 28.74
N TYR A 544 21.94 -14.73 28.59
CA TYR A 544 20.68 -14.53 27.87
C TYR A 544 19.50 -14.85 28.78
N SER A 545 18.49 -13.97 28.77
CA SER A 545 17.19 -14.27 29.36
C SER A 545 16.41 -15.24 28.49
N VAL A 546 15.62 -16.12 29.09
CA VAL A 546 14.70 -17.03 28.40
C VAL A 546 13.28 -16.70 28.83
N ARG A 547 12.44 -16.35 27.88
CA ARG A 547 11.04 -15.98 28.10
C ARG A 547 10.14 -16.67 27.09
N TRP A 548 8.92 -16.98 27.49
CA TRP A 548 7.94 -17.71 26.70
C TRP A 548 6.75 -16.79 26.35
N PHE A 549 6.27 -16.91 25.15
CA PHE A 549 5.08 -16.20 24.68
C PHE A 549 4.02 -17.19 24.21
N ASP A 550 2.77 -16.92 24.57
CA ASP A 550 1.61 -17.74 24.17
C ASP A 550 1.03 -17.17 22.86
N PRO A 551 1.25 -17.81 21.70
CA PRO A 551 0.79 -17.28 20.41
C PRO A 551 -0.74 -17.37 20.22
N ARG A 552 -1.43 -18.12 21.10
CA ARG A 552 -2.88 -18.34 21.07
C ARG A 552 -3.67 -17.27 21.81
N ASN A 553 -3.08 -16.75 22.89
CA ASN A 553 -3.76 -15.84 23.81
C ASN A 553 -3.04 -14.49 23.94
N GLY A 554 -1.85 -14.33 23.34
CA GLY A 554 -1.08 -13.10 23.44
C GLY A 554 -0.66 -12.75 24.87
N GLY A 555 -0.51 -11.45 25.12
CA GLY A 555 -0.19 -10.88 26.41
C GLY A 555 1.31 -10.79 26.70
N ALA A 556 1.66 -10.67 27.98
CA ALA A 556 3.05 -10.50 28.40
C ALA A 556 3.87 -11.80 28.30
N LEU A 557 5.20 -11.65 28.16
CA LEU A 557 6.12 -12.77 28.23
C LEU A 557 6.02 -13.49 29.58
N LYS A 558 5.93 -14.81 29.52
CA LYS A 558 5.80 -15.72 30.68
C LYS A 558 7.14 -16.33 31.05
N THR A 559 7.24 -16.87 32.25
CA THR A 559 8.42 -17.56 32.77
C THR A 559 8.21 -19.07 32.65
N GLY A 560 9.13 -19.78 31.97
CA GLY A 560 9.19 -21.22 31.95
C GLY A 560 10.10 -21.77 33.08
N SER A 561 10.49 -23.03 32.98
CA SER A 561 11.35 -23.68 33.97
C SER A 561 12.81 -23.19 33.95
N VAL A 562 13.25 -22.60 32.83
CA VAL A 562 14.56 -21.95 32.66
C VAL A 562 14.34 -20.48 32.39
N THR A 563 15.05 -19.59 33.12
CA THR A 563 14.91 -18.13 33.00
C THR A 563 16.13 -17.44 32.41
N SER A 564 17.28 -18.14 32.42
CA SER A 564 18.55 -17.61 31.90
C SER A 564 19.44 -18.75 31.46
N VAL A 565 20.26 -18.49 30.45
CA VAL A 565 21.28 -19.41 29.91
C VAL A 565 22.56 -18.65 29.58
N SER A 566 23.69 -19.39 29.55
CA SER A 566 24.99 -18.84 29.14
C SER A 566 25.31 -19.20 27.70
N GLY A 567 25.90 -18.27 26.96
CA GLY A 567 26.42 -18.54 25.61
C GLY A 567 27.65 -19.46 25.61
N GLY A 568 28.08 -19.85 24.42
CA GLY A 568 29.29 -20.69 24.18
C GLY A 568 29.02 -22.15 23.90
N GLY A 569 27.77 -22.62 23.88
CA GLY A 569 27.42 -24.01 23.62
C GLY A 569 25.92 -24.20 23.39
N THR A 570 25.50 -25.48 23.34
CA THR A 570 24.07 -25.82 23.26
C THR A 570 23.46 -25.84 24.66
N VAL A 571 22.33 -25.16 24.84
CA VAL A 571 21.63 -24.98 26.10
C VAL A 571 20.18 -25.42 26.01
N GLY A 572 19.65 -26.09 27.02
CA GLY A 572 18.22 -26.40 27.11
C GLY A 572 17.41 -25.18 27.49
N LEU A 573 16.30 -24.91 26.81
CA LEU A 573 15.43 -23.76 27.06
C LEU A 573 14.34 -24.05 28.12
N GLY A 574 14.29 -25.27 28.63
CA GLY A 574 13.37 -25.70 29.69
C GLY A 574 11.97 -26.03 29.20
N ASN A 575 11.03 -26.12 30.16
CA ASN A 575 9.63 -26.40 29.89
C ASN A 575 8.82 -25.11 29.80
N PRO A 576 7.76 -25.09 28.96
CA PRO A 576 6.83 -23.96 28.90
C PRO A 576 6.13 -23.74 30.26
N PRO A 577 5.57 -22.54 30.48
CA PRO A 577 4.92 -22.20 31.75
C PRO A 577 3.64 -23.00 32.02
N SER A 578 3.02 -23.52 30.98
CA SER A 578 1.81 -24.35 31.04
C SER A 578 1.62 -25.11 29.73
N ASP A 579 0.69 -26.06 29.69
CA ASP A 579 0.23 -26.75 28.48
C ASP A 579 1.33 -27.07 27.46
N SER A 580 2.18 -28.02 27.80
CA SER A 580 3.36 -28.40 27.02
C SER A 580 3.01 -29.10 25.69
N THR A 581 1.74 -29.38 25.43
CA THR A 581 1.28 -30.00 24.18
C THR A 581 0.83 -29.00 23.12
N LYS A 582 0.84 -27.72 23.48
CA LYS A 582 0.44 -26.61 22.59
C LYS A 582 1.66 -25.84 22.10
N ASP A 583 1.49 -25.12 21.02
CA ASP A 583 2.53 -24.28 20.44
C ASP A 583 2.98 -23.12 21.38
N TRP A 584 4.27 -22.82 21.32
CA TRP A 584 4.91 -21.77 22.10
C TRP A 584 5.99 -21.03 21.30
N VAL A 585 6.20 -19.77 21.64
CA VAL A 585 7.31 -18.95 21.16
C VAL A 585 8.28 -18.69 22.31
N ILE A 586 9.57 -18.88 22.08
CA ILE A 586 10.61 -18.60 23.08
C ILE A 586 11.47 -17.45 22.58
N LEU A 587 11.56 -16.39 23.39
CA LEU A 587 12.49 -15.29 23.17
C LEU A 587 13.72 -15.47 24.06
N VAL A 588 14.87 -15.65 23.42
CA VAL A 588 16.19 -15.71 24.09
C VAL A 588 16.95 -14.44 23.73
N LYS A 589 17.14 -13.54 24.70
CA LYS A 589 17.69 -12.19 24.47
C LYS A 589 18.84 -11.89 25.40
N ARG A 590 19.93 -11.35 24.88
CA ARG A 590 21.12 -10.99 25.64
C ARG A 590 20.79 -9.94 26.69
N THR A 591 21.28 -10.13 27.93
CA THR A 591 20.97 -9.26 29.06
C THR A 591 22.07 -8.25 29.40
N ASP A 592 23.29 -8.50 28.95
CA ASP A 592 24.49 -7.71 29.23
C ASP A 592 24.86 -6.75 28.07
N THR A 593 24.00 -6.62 27.07
CA THR A 593 24.18 -5.61 26.02
C THR A 593 23.80 -4.23 26.56
N PRO A 594 24.62 -3.19 26.35
CA PRO A 594 24.25 -1.83 26.71
C PRO A 594 22.93 -1.47 26.04
N THR A 595 21.94 -1.04 26.81
CA THR A 595 20.72 -0.44 26.25
C THR A 595 21.14 0.65 25.28
N MET A 596 20.75 0.54 24.01
CA MET A 596 20.95 1.64 23.07
C MET A 596 20.39 2.92 23.68
N PRO A 597 21.11 4.04 23.56
CA PRO A 597 20.54 5.31 24.01
C PRO A 597 19.23 5.58 23.27
N ASP A 598 18.28 6.15 23.97
CA ASP A 598 16.91 6.56 23.60
C ASP A 598 16.89 7.45 22.31
N ARG A 599 17.21 6.90 21.16
CA ARG A 599 17.09 7.59 19.86
C ARG A 599 15.87 7.15 19.04
N LEU A 600 15.01 6.33 19.65
CA LEU A 600 13.79 5.80 19.00
C LEU A 600 12.59 5.83 19.97
N LYS A 601 12.42 6.93 20.70
CA LYS A 601 11.12 7.26 21.32
C LYS A 601 10.39 8.28 20.50
#